data_03863121aa60255108a583ed4391bed9
#
_entry.id   03863121aa60255108a583ed4391bed9
#
_cell.length_a   1.000
_cell.length_b   1.000
_cell.length_c   1.000
_cell.angle_alpha   90.00
_cell.angle_beta   90.00
_cell.angle_gamma   90.00
#
_symmetry.space_group_name_H-M   'P 1'
#
loop_
_entity.id
_entity.type
_entity.pdbx_description
1 polymer ?
#
loop_
_entity_poly.entity_id
_entity_poly.type
_entity_poly.pdbx_seq_one_letter_code
_entity_poly.pdbx_strand_id
1 'polypeptide(L)'
;AYNPASDAIENADLIIYGIGSLYTSIMPNLIISDISKAIEKNPCKKIYFCNAMSQPGETDGYTVQDHIRAIEKHSFKHPVDLVVVNQSKLPKEVLDMYASQKSYPICIGNEATDYAIIQRDLLALDSKGRIRHNPMAVKRVVEELIKGV
;
A
#
# COMPACT_ATOMS: atom_id res chain seq x y z
N ALA A 1 -29.79 1.41 3.31
CA ALA A 1 -29.55 1.48 1.86
C ALA A 1 -28.59 0.35 1.46
N TYR A 2 -28.89 -0.32 0.38
CA TYR A 2 -28.03 -1.36 -0.18
C TYR A 2 -26.70 -0.74 -0.65
N ASN A 3 -25.59 -1.22 -0.12
CA ASN A 3 -24.25 -0.78 -0.51
C ASN A 3 -23.43 -2.01 -0.94
N PRO A 4 -23.38 -2.31 -2.24
CA PRO A 4 -22.66 -3.48 -2.76
C PRO A 4 -21.18 -3.53 -2.38
N ALA A 5 -20.54 -2.37 -2.22
CA ALA A 5 -19.14 -2.30 -1.81
C ALA A 5 -18.96 -2.75 -0.36
N SER A 6 -19.82 -2.28 0.55
CA SER A 6 -19.77 -2.70 1.95
C SER A 6 -20.06 -4.20 2.09
N ASP A 7 -21.05 -4.73 1.36
CA ASP A 7 -21.37 -6.16 1.37
C ASP A 7 -20.20 -7.00 0.87
N ALA A 8 -19.55 -6.59 -0.20
CA ALA A 8 -18.37 -7.29 -0.73
C ALA A 8 -17.21 -7.29 0.29
N ILE A 9 -17.00 -6.17 0.96
CA ILE A 9 -15.95 -6.04 1.99
C ILE A 9 -16.28 -6.91 3.21
N GLU A 10 -17.52 -6.90 3.68
CA GLU A 10 -17.92 -7.71 4.85
C GLU A 10 -17.79 -9.22 4.60
N ASN A 11 -17.90 -9.66 3.35
CA ASN A 11 -17.80 -11.08 2.96
C ASN A 11 -16.42 -11.44 2.35
N ALA A 12 -15.45 -10.55 2.36
CA ALA A 12 -14.14 -10.81 1.79
C ALA A 12 -13.31 -11.75 2.69
N ASP A 13 -12.58 -12.66 2.07
CA ASP A 13 -11.61 -13.53 2.74
C ASP A 13 -10.25 -12.87 2.93
N LEU A 14 -10.00 -11.80 2.19
CA LEU A 14 -8.78 -11.01 2.22
C LEU A 14 -9.08 -9.57 1.76
N ILE A 15 -8.55 -8.60 2.46
CA ILE A 15 -8.66 -7.19 2.07
C ILE A 15 -7.28 -6.66 1.72
N ILE A 16 -7.17 -6.04 0.56
CA ILE A 16 -5.92 -5.45 0.08
C ILE A 16 -6.13 -3.95 -0.16
N TYR A 17 -5.30 -3.14 0.50
CA TYR A 17 -5.20 -1.71 0.20
C TYR A 17 -4.13 -1.50 -0.86
N GLY A 18 -4.51 -0.87 -1.94
CA GLY A 18 -3.60 -0.52 -3.03
C GLY A 18 -3.78 -1.45 -4.23
N ILE A 19 -3.04 -1.28 -5.23
CA ILE A 19 -1.88 -0.39 -5.41
C ILE A 19 -2.39 0.96 -5.91
N GLY A 20 -1.92 2.06 -5.30
CA GLY A 20 -2.35 3.41 -5.68
C GLY A 20 -1.83 4.46 -4.70
N SER A 21 -1.97 5.71 -5.07
CA SER A 21 -1.59 6.85 -4.22
C SER A 21 -2.32 6.84 -2.90
N LEU A 22 -1.61 7.13 -1.81
CA LEU A 22 -2.19 7.16 -0.47
C LEU A 22 -3.40 8.11 -0.39
N TYR A 23 -3.22 9.36 -0.78
CA TYR A 23 -4.24 10.40 -0.62
C TYR A 23 -5.22 10.55 -1.79
N THR A 24 -4.88 10.06 -2.96
CA THR A 24 -5.74 10.22 -4.15
C THR A 24 -6.46 8.94 -4.57
N SER A 25 -6.00 7.78 -4.13
CA SER A 25 -6.60 6.49 -4.51
C SER A 25 -7.10 5.69 -3.31
N ILE A 26 -6.31 5.59 -2.23
CA ILE A 26 -6.66 4.77 -1.07
C ILE A 26 -7.55 5.54 -0.10
N MET A 27 -7.09 6.70 0.33
CA MET A 27 -7.78 7.51 1.33
C MET A 27 -9.22 7.90 0.95
N PRO A 28 -9.55 8.26 -0.30
CA PRO A 28 -10.91 8.60 -0.68
C PRO A 28 -11.93 7.50 -0.43
N ASN A 29 -11.51 6.24 -0.43
CA ASN A 29 -12.38 5.12 -0.07
C ASN A 29 -12.51 4.98 1.44
N LEU A 30 -11.43 5.18 2.19
CA LEU A 30 -11.41 4.97 3.64
C LEU A 30 -12.13 6.05 4.44
N ILE A 31 -12.26 7.26 3.91
CA ILE A 31 -13.04 8.32 4.55
C ILE A 31 -14.57 8.08 4.46
N ILE A 32 -15.00 7.15 3.60
CA ILE A 32 -16.40 6.75 3.53
C ILE A 32 -16.70 5.85 4.73
N SER A 33 -17.52 6.35 5.64
CA SER A 33 -17.80 5.68 6.91
C SER A 33 -18.25 4.23 6.78
N ASP A 34 -19.13 3.93 5.83
CA ASP A 34 -19.66 2.58 5.64
C ASP A 34 -18.57 1.61 5.16
N ILE A 35 -17.66 2.08 4.32
CA ILE A 35 -16.52 1.29 3.86
C ILE A 35 -15.55 1.02 5.01
N SER A 36 -15.14 2.04 5.75
CA SER A 36 -14.25 1.87 6.89
C SER A 36 -14.82 0.94 7.95
N LYS A 37 -16.10 1.08 8.27
CA LYS A 37 -16.79 0.20 9.23
C LYS A 37 -16.86 -1.25 8.72
N ALA A 38 -17.13 -1.45 7.44
CA ALA A 38 -17.16 -2.80 6.86
C ALA A 38 -15.78 -3.47 6.93
N ILE A 39 -14.71 -2.72 6.65
CA ILE A 39 -13.33 -3.22 6.77
C ILE A 39 -13.00 -3.54 8.23
N GLU A 40 -13.31 -2.64 9.16
CA GLU A 40 -13.04 -2.83 10.59
C GLU A 40 -13.75 -4.06 11.16
N LYS A 41 -14.99 -4.28 10.78
CA LYS A 41 -15.80 -5.42 11.23
C LYS A 41 -15.29 -6.75 10.69
N ASN A 42 -14.74 -6.79 9.48
CA ASN A 42 -14.31 -8.04 8.86
C ASN A 42 -13.03 -8.54 9.56
N PRO A 43 -13.03 -9.76 10.16
CA PRO A 43 -11.85 -10.30 10.84
C PRO A 43 -10.77 -10.83 9.90
N CYS A 44 -10.99 -10.79 8.58
CA CYS A 44 -10.01 -11.28 7.62
C CYS A 44 -8.70 -10.48 7.64
N LYS A 45 -7.66 -11.08 7.08
CA LYS A 45 -6.34 -10.44 6.97
C LYS A 45 -6.40 -9.21 6.07
N LYS A 46 -5.78 -8.12 6.52
CA LYS A 46 -5.70 -6.84 5.81
C LYS A 46 -4.27 -6.55 5.44
N ILE A 47 -4.02 -6.39 4.15
CA ILE A 47 -2.69 -6.23 3.57
C ILE A 47 -2.60 -4.89 2.86
N TYR A 48 -1.51 -4.17 3.09
CA TYR A 48 -1.21 -2.93 2.38
C TYR A 48 0.01 -3.10 1.48
N PHE A 49 -0.16 -2.81 0.19
CA PHE A 49 0.97 -2.65 -0.74
C PHE A 49 1.44 -1.20 -0.69
N CYS A 50 2.56 -0.97 -0.01
CA CYS A 50 3.10 0.37 0.14
C CYS A 50 3.62 0.90 -1.19
N ASN A 51 3.41 2.20 -1.41
CA ASN A 51 3.96 2.89 -2.58
C ASN A 51 5.48 2.72 -2.63
N ALA A 52 6.02 2.57 -3.82
CA ALA A 52 7.47 2.44 -4.02
C ALA A 52 8.18 3.79 -3.90
N MET A 53 7.55 4.84 -4.35
CA MET A 53 8.10 6.20 -4.43
C MET A 53 7.19 7.20 -3.72
N SER A 54 7.81 8.20 -3.09
CA SER A 54 7.06 9.32 -2.53
C SER A 54 6.44 10.17 -3.63
N GLN A 55 5.34 10.82 -3.29
CA GLN A 55 4.64 11.74 -4.18
C GLN A 55 4.88 13.18 -3.70
N PRO A 56 5.49 14.02 -4.56
CA PRO A 56 5.76 15.42 -4.20
C PRO A 56 4.49 16.16 -3.78
N GLY A 57 4.56 16.86 -2.66
CA GLY A 57 3.42 17.60 -2.11
C GLY A 57 2.41 16.77 -1.33
N GLU A 58 2.53 15.44 -1.33
CA GLU A 58 1.60 14.54 -0.63
C GLU A 58 2.29 13.70 0.45
N THR A 59 3.32 12.96 0.08
CA THR A 59 4.02 12.02 0.98
C THR A 59 5.52 12.31 1.08
N ASP A 60 5.90 13.57 1.01
CA ASP A 60 7.30 13.98 1.13
C ASP A 60 7.89 13.52 2.48
N GLY A 61 8.98 12.79 2.43
CA GLY A 61 9.65 12.26 3.61
C GLY A 61 8.92 11.18 4.38
N TYR A 62 7.79 10.67 3.88
CA TYR A 62 7.06 9.59 4.54
C TYR A 62 7.85 8.29 4.53
N THR A 63 7.91 7.66 5.68
CA THR A 63 8.31 6.26 5.81
C THR A 63 7.10 5.33 5.56
N VAL A 64 7.34 4.02 5.56
CA VAL A 64 6.25 3.02 5.57
C VAL A 64 5.31 3.26 6.75
N GLN A 65 5.88 3.49 7.94
CA GLN A 65 5.10 3.74 9.15
C GLN A 65 4.24 5.01 9.05
N ASP A 66 4.74 6.05 8.39
CA ASP A 66 3.98 7.28 8.15
C ASP A 66 2.74 7.03 7.29
N HIS A 67 2.86 6.16 6.27
CA HIS A 67 1.71 5.74 5.46
C HIS A 67 0.64 5.05 6.30
N ILE A 68 1.04 4.12 7.16
CA ILE A 68 0.09 3.39 8.01
C ILE A 68 -0.53 4.32 9.06
N ARG A 69 0.23 5.24 9.65
CA ARG A 69 -0.33 6.25 10.56
C ARG A 69 -1.37 7.12 9.87
N ALA A 70 -1.15 7.51 8.62
CA ALA A 70 -2.13 8.27 7.86
C ALA A 70 -3.42 7.47 7.62
N ILE A 71 -3.30 6.19 7.27
CA ILE A 71 -4.46 5.31 7.10
C ILE A 71 -5.21 5.17 8.42
N GLU A 72 -4.52 4.90 9.52
CA GLU A 72 -5.13 4.76 10.85
C GLU A 72 -5.83 6.05 11.30
N LYS A 73 -5.19 7.19 11.11
CA LYS A 73 -5.75 8.50 11.48
C LYS A 73 -7.09 8.80 10.80
N HIS A 74 -7.27 8.35 9.56
CA HIS A 74 -8.44 8.65 8.74
C HIS A 74 -9.44 7.49 8.63
N SER A 75 -9.20 6.38 9.28
CA SER A 75 -10.08 5.21 9.26
C SER A 75 -10.37 4.66 10.67
N PHE A 76 -9.60 3.69 11.12
CA PHE A 76 -9.78 3.02 12.41
C PHE A 76 -8.42 2.51 12.93
N LYS A 77 -8.38 2.10 14.21
CA LYS A 77 -7.15 1.56 14.82
C LYS A 77 -6.78 0.21 14.22
N HIS A 78 -5.48 -0.02 14.05
CA HIS A 78 -4.93 -1.28 13.51
C HIS A 78 -5.52 -1.65 12.15
N PRO A 79 -5.44 -0.75 11.15
CA PRO A 79 -6.10 -0.98 9.87
C PRO A 79 -5.43 -2.07 9.02
N VAL A 80 -4.21 -2.48 9.36
CA VAL A 80 -3.37 -3.36 8.55
C VAL A 80 -2.70 -4.43 9.40
N ASP A 81 -2.69 -5.67 8.92
CA ASP A 81 -1.98 -6.80 9.56
C ASP A 81 -0.60 -7.01 8.94
N LEU A 82 -0.44 -6.71 7.65
CA LEU A 82 0.77 -6.92 6.89
C LEU A 82 1.00 -5.81 5.87
N VAL A 83 2.21 -5.32 5.78
CA VAL A 83 2.65 -4.38 4.74
C VAL A 83 3.63 -5.06 3.81
N VAL A 84 3.37 -4.98 2.51
CA VAL A 84 4.31 -5.42 1.47
C VAL A 84 5.07 -4.20 0.97
N VAL A 85 6.39 -4.24 1.10
CA VAL A 85 7.29 -3.14 0.75
C VAL A 85 8.17 -3.56 -0.42
N ASN A 86 8.34 -2.68 -1.39
CA ASN A 86 9.24 -2.94 -2.49
C ASN A 86 10.70 -2.92 -2.04
N GLN A 87 11.48 -3.90 -2.48
CA GLN A 87 12.92 -3.97 -2.31
C GLN A 87 13.70 -3.96 -3.64
N SER A 88 13.02 -3.81 -4.76
CA SER A 88 13.69 -3.79 -6.07
C SER A 88 14.76 -2.70 -6.13
N LYS A 89 15.94 -3.07 -6.59
CA LYS A 89 17.01 -2.11 -6.86
C LYS A 89 16.72 -1.43 -8.19
N LEU A 90 16.76 -0.11 -8.19
CA LEU A 90 16.54 0.71 -9.36
C LEU A 90 17.87 1.25 -9.89
N PRO A 91 18.03 1.40 -11.22
CA PRO A 91 19.20 2.03 -11.80
C PRO A 91 19.38 3.46 -11.29
N LYS A 92 20.64 3.88 -11.14
CA LYS A 92 20.97 5.22 -10.62
C LYS A 92 20.33 6.33 -11.48
N GLU A 93 20.33 6.17 -12.80
CA GLU A 93 19.76 7.15 -13.72
C GLU A 93 18.26 7.34 -13.48
N VAL A 94 17.55 6.26 -13.17
CA VAL A 94 16.12 6.30 -12.85
C VAL A 94 15.90 7.02 -11.53
N LEU A 95 16.69 6.69 -10.50
CA LEU A 95 16.60 7.34 -9.19
C LEU A 95 16.91 8.84 -9.29
N ASP A 96 17.92 9.23 -10.05
CA ASP A 96 18.29 10.63 -10.28
C ASP A 96 17.18 11.39 -11.01
N MET A 97 16.55 10.78 -12.00
CA MET A 97 15.41 11.37 -12.71
C MET A 97 14.23 11.63 -11.76
N TYR A 98 13.87 10.65 -10.94
CA TYR A 98 12.80 10.83 -9.95
C TYR A 98 13.17 11.85 -8.87
N ALA A 99 14.42 11.86 -8.41
CA ALA A 99 14.90 12.84 -7.45
C ALA A 99 14.83 14.28 -8.00
N SER A 100 15.06 14.48 -9.30
CA SER A 100 14.88 15.78 -9.95
C SER A 100 13.42 16.27 -9.88
N GLN A 101 12.47 15.37 -9.74
CA GLN A 101 11.05 15.64 -9.54
C GLN A 101 10.64 15.58 -8.07
N LYS A 102 11.59 15.52 -7.14
CA LYS A 102 11.38 15.41 -5.69
C LYS A 102 10.63 14.15 -5.27
N SER A 103 10.78 13.07 -6.02
CA SER A 103 10.24 11.75 -5.71
C SER A 103 11.37 10.80 -5.32
N TYR A 104 11.22 10.12 -4.19
CA TYR A 104 12.25 9.27 -3.61
C TYR A 104 11.69 7.92 -3.19
N PRO A 105 12.51 6.85 -3.18
CA PRO A 105 12.10 5.56 -2.65
C PRO A 105 11.61 5.70 -1.20
N ILE A 106 10.54 4.98 -0.89
CA ILE A 106 9.99 4.98 0.47
C ILE A 106 10.78 3.98 1.31
N CYS A 107 11.27 4.45 2.46
CA CYS A 107 12.07 3.66 3.38
C CYS A 107 11.21 3.12 4.53
N ILE A 108 11.62 1.97 5.07
CA ILE A 108 11.11 1.47 6.35
C ILE A 108 11.75 2.30 7.46
N GLY A 109 10.93 2.88 8.33
CA GLY A 109 11.40 3.61 9.50
C GLY A 109 11.92 2.66 10.59
N ASN A 110 12.48 3.25 11.65
CA ASN A 110 13.06 2.50 12.78
C ASN A 110 12.06 2.17 13.89
N GLU A 111 10.83 2.68 13.81
CA GLU A 111 9.82 2.48 14.83
C GLU A 111 9.27 1.05 14.82
N ALA A 112 9.05 0.49 16.01
CA ALA A 112 8.36 -0.79 16.15
C ALA A 112 6.92 -0.69 15.65
N THR A 113 6.41 -1.76 15.04
CA THR A 113 5.07 -1.83 14.47
C THR A 113 4.28 -2.99 15.06
N ASP A 114 2.96 -2.86 15.09
CA ASP A 114 2.03 -3.91 15.47
C ASP A 114 1.54 -4.74 14.26
N TYR A 115 2.09 -4.45 13.09
CA TYR A 115 1.87 -5.19 11.84
C TYR A 115 3.19 -5.75 11.33
N ALA A 116 3.10 -6.83 10.56
CA ALA A 116 4.27 -7.41 9.90
C ALA A 116 4.68 -6.60 8.67
N ILE A 117 5.97 -6.58 8.35
CA ILE A 117 6.50 -5.98 7.14
C ILE A 117 7.27 -7.06 6.39
N ILE A 118 6.92 -7.26 5.11
CA ILE A 118 7.67 -8.12 4.20
C ILE A 118 8.18 -7.31 3.02
N GLN A 119 9.33 -7.71 2.49
CA GLN A 119 9.96 -7.05 1.34
C GLN A 119 9.97 -7.99 0.15
N ARG A 120 9.57 -7.50 -1.01
CA ARG A 120 9.51 -8.25 -2.27
C ARG A 120 9.92 -7.38 -3.45
N ASP A 121 10.44 -8.00 -4.49
CA ASP A 121 10.74 -7.32 -5.74
C ASP A 121 9.44 -7.14 -6.53
N LEU A 122 8.93 -5.92 -6.57
CA LEU A 122 7.61 -5.62 -7.12
C LEU A 122 7.65 -4.76 -8.39
N LEU A 123 8.81 -4.18 -8.73
CA LEU A 123 8.89 -3.13 -9.74
C LEU A 123 9.45 -3.62 -11.07
N ALA A 124 9.06 -2.90 -12.10
CA ALA A 124 9.64 -2.97 -13.43
C ALA A 124 9.70 -1.55 -14.02
N LEU A 125 10.51 -1.37 -15.04
CA LEU A 125 10.55 -0.15 -15.82
C LEU A 125 9.73 -0.33 -17.10
N ASP A 126 8.92 0.66 -17.46
CA ASP A 126 8.23 0.66 -18.75
C ASP A 126 9.16 1.09 -19.89
N SER A 127 8.65 1.11 -21.11
CA SER A 127 9.43 1.48 -22.31
C SER A 127 10.01 2.90 -22.27
N LYS A 128 9.48 3.77 -21.39
CA LYS A 128 9.95 5.15 -21.19
C LYS A 128 10.84 5.30 -19.95
N GLY A 129 11.24 4.19 -19.31
CA GLY A 129 12.05 4.17 -18.10
C GLY A 129 11.30 4.59 -16.84
N ARG A 130 9.97 4.62 -16.86
CA ARG A 130 9.15 4.96 -15.69
C ARG A 130 8.97 3.74 -14.79
N ILE A 131 8.97 3.97 -13.49
CA ILE A 131 8.73 2.93 -12.49
C ILE A 131 7.27 2.50 -12.53
N ARG A 132 7.05 1.18 -12.64
CA ARG A 132 5.73 0.55 -12.61
C ARG A 132 5.77 -0.67 -11.71
N HIS A 133 4.64 -1.02 -11.10
CA HIS A 133 4.51 -2.32 -10.47
C HIS A 133 4.47 -3.40 -11.55
N ASN A 134 5.22 -4.48 -11.32
CA ASN A 134 5.19 -5.65 -12.19
C ASN A 134 3.97 -6.49 -11.84
N PRO A 135 2.96 -6.64 -12.71
CA PRO A 135 1.73 -7.36 -12.38
C PRO A 135 1.97 -8.82 -12.01
N MET A 136 2.95 -9.48 -12.62
CA MET A 136 3.27 -10.87 -12.33
C MET A 136 3.93 -11.01 -10.96
N ALA A 137 4.77 -10.06 -10.55
CA ALA A 137 5.37 -10.04 -9.23
C ALA A 137 4.32 -9.81 -8.14
N VAL A 138 3.42 -8.86 -8.35
CA VAL A 138 2.29 -8.60 -7.43
C VAL A 138 1.40 -9.84 -7.32
N LYS A 139 1.05 -10.47 -8.43
CA LYS A 139 0.26 -11.71 -8.44
C LYS A 139 0.90 -12.80 -7.59
N ARG A 140 2.20 -13.05 -7.76
CA ARG A 140 2.93 -14.06 -6.97
C ARG A 140 2.87 -13.79 -5.47
N VAL A 141 3.02 -12.53 -5.08
CA VAL A 141 2.94 -12.15 -3.67
C VAL A 141 1.52 -12.37 -3.12
N VAL A 142 0.50 -11.98 -3.86
CA VAL A 142 -0.89 -12.23 -3.46
C VAL A 142 -1.17 -13.73 -3.31
N GLU A 143 -0.72 -14.56 -4.25
CA GLU A 143 -0.85 -16.02 -4.18
C GLU A 143 -0.11 -16.60 -2.97
N GLU A 144 1.10 -16.13 -2.69
CA GLU A 144 1.87 -16.50 -1.50
C GLU A 144 1.09 -16.18 -0.21
N LEU A 145 0.51 -14.99 -0.13
CA LEU A 145 -0.22 -14.53 1.05
C LEU A 145 -1.56 -15.27 1.23
N ILE A 146 -2.26 -15.60 0.15
CA ILE A 146 -3.48 -16.40 0.20
C ILE A 146 -3.20 -17.80 0.75
N LYS A 147 -2.10 -18.43 0.34
CA LYS A 147 -1.70 -19.77 0.82
C LYS A 147 -1.32 -19.76 2.30
N GLY A 148 -0.86 -18.65 2.84
CA GLY A 148 -0.51 -18.50 4.25
C GLY A 148 -1.67 -18.08 5.16
N VAL A 149 -2.85 -17.92 4.60
CA VAL A 149 -4.05 -17.49 5.34
C VAL A 149 -4.79 -18.68 5.95
#